data_f2b1e9d0bbbe9c4d2fedf352c54d4dc9
#
_entry.id   f2b1e9d0bbbe9c4d2fedf352c54d4dc9
#
_cell.length_a   1.000
_cell.length_b   1.000
_cell.length_c   1.000
_cell.angle_alpha   90.00
_cell.angle_beta   90.00
_cell.angle_gamma   90.00
#
_symmetry.space_group_name_H-M   'P 1'
#
loop_
_entity.id
_entity.type
_entity.pdbx_description
1 polymer ?
#
loop_
_entity_poly.entity_id
_entity_poly.type
_entity_poly.pdbx_seq_one_letter_code
_entity_poly.pdbx_strand_id
1 'polypeptide(L)'
;FAKNENKRSKPYSSPSAPGGLLTLKNVNDIIVTKKARIYRWSRKDIIPMQGRTHNCGQLRLANVGEEVKLVGWYENLRKVSKNLGFLILRDFYGTTQIVVETEEIMEQLSSINYESTIEIIGTVRERSSKNANLPTGEIEVVPSKLTVLGKCRYNELPFQINHSKEADENVRLKYRYLDLRNPQVKSKIVLRSKVVADLRASMIGHDFMEITTPILTCSSPEGARDYLVPARNHPGKFYALPQAPQQFKQLLMTSGIDRYFQIAPCFRDEDARADRSPGEFYQLDMEMAFADQEDVFEILEDVLPPIFAKYGIYHEASKPPFKRIPYLEAMDKYGSDKPDLRISLIVQDATEVLAECGFGPFAGNKVKAVVAENFKGTRKQIDKMCADVEVVSGQKAYWFRLDDKGELTGGISKFVVDHKDAVVSALGLKAGDFVALSAGDLKTAQKTAGVIRKTIGASFEGYMKKDCYEFCWVVDFPMYEIGEESGELEFCHNPCRRVVYRHLRL
;
A
#
# COMPACT_ATOMS: atom_id res chain seq x y z
N PHE A 1 4.93 -16.67 -63.06
CA PHE A 1 4.22 -17.75 -63.75
C PHE A 1 3.26 -18.41 -62.78
N ALA A 2 2.07 -18.37 -63.14
CA ALA A 2 0.81 -19.06 -63.26
C ALA A 2 -0.05 -18.90 -61.97
N LYS A 3 -1.10 -18.15 -62.06
CA LYS A 3 -2.55 -18.38 -62.35
C LYS A 3 -3.14 -19.62 -61.68
N ASN A 4 -4.18 -19.33 -60.95
CA ASN A 4 -5.44 -20.06 -60.68
C ASN A 4 -5.62 -20.39 -59.20
N GLU A 5 -6.78 -20.32 -58.57
CA GLU A 5 -8.18 -20.09 -58.95
C GLU A 5 -8.99 -19.67 -57.74
N ASN A 6 -10.00 -18.89 -57.97
CA ASN A 6 -11.08 -18.56 -57.05
C ASN A 6 -11.82 -19.80 -56.56
N LYS A 7 -11.88 -20.03 -55.24
CA LYS A 7 -12.98 -20.77 -54.60
C LYS A 7 -13.64 -19.91 -53.54
N ARG A 8 -14.80 -19.40 -53.87
CA ARG A 8 -15.77 -18.80 -52.94
C ARG A 8 -16.22 -19.85 -51.95
N SER A 9 -15.91 -19.69 -50.69
CA SER A 9 -16.52 -20.43 -49.57
C SER A 9 -17.81 -19.72 -49.17
N LYS A 10 -18.91 -20.48 -49.12
CA LYS A 10 -20.24 -20.05 -48.67
C LYS A 10 -20.21 -19.62 -47.20
N PRO A 11 -21.06 -18.65 -46.79
CA PRO A 11 -21.17 -18.25 -45.41
C PRO A 11 -21.83 -19.34 -44.57
N TYR A 12 -21.22 -19.64 -43.42
CA TYR A 12 -21.78 -20.50 -42.40
C TYR A 12 -22.98 -19.80 -41.76
N SER A 13 -24.15 -20.42 -41.81
CA SER A 13 -25.34 -20.02 -41.06
C SER A 13 -25.21 -20.52 -39.61
N SER A 14 -25.14 -19.61 -38.65
CA SER A 14 -25.25 -19.93 -37.21
C SER A 14 -26.71 -20.10 -36.83
N PRO A 15 -27.03 -21.02 -35.91
CA PRO A 15 -28.39 -21.16 -35.38
C PRO A 15 -28.72 -20.03 -34.41
N SER A 16 -29.92 -19.48 -34.58
CA SER A 16 -30.51 -18.44 -33.75
C SER A 16 -30.75 -18.95 -32.31
N ALA A 17 -30.12 -18.33 -31.33
CA ALA A 17 -30.52 -18.42 -29.93
C ALA A 17 -31.52 -17.28 -29.57
N PRO A 18 -32.59 -17.55 -28.82
CA PRO A 18 -33.49 -16.52 -28.35
C PRO A 18 -32.92 -15.87 -27.10
N GLY A 19 -32.30 -14.75 -27.24
CA GLY A 19 -31.84 -13.90 -26.11
C GLY A 19 -32.09 -12.45 -26.46
N GLY A 20 -33.03 -11.81 -25.79
CA GLY A 20 -33.39 -10.43 -26.00
C GLY A 20 -32.20 -9.50 -25.83
N LEU A 21 -31.70 -8.96 -26.93
CA LEU A 21 -30.77 -7.84 -26.97
C LEU A 21 -31.52 -6.60 -26.54
N LEU A 22 -31.16 -6.04 -25.40
CA LEU A 22 -31.51 -4.65 -25.04
C LEU A 22 -30.81 -3.73 -26.06
N THR A 23 -31.49 -3.39 -27.14
CA THR A 23 -31.07 -2.32 -28.02
C THR A 23 -31.25 -0.99 -27.34
N LEU A 24 -30.15 -0.38 -26.88
CA LEU A 24 -30.12 1.04 -26.50
C LEU A 24 -30.42 1.87 -27.78
N LYS A 25 -31.60 2.43 -27.85
CA LYS A 25 -32.12 3.15 -29.01
C LYS A 25 -31.58 4.56 -29.16
N ASN A 26 -30.72 5.10 -28.34
CA ASN A 26 -30.00 6.36 -28.61
C ASN A 26 -28.84 6.54 -27.60
N VAL A 27 -27.63 6.63 -28.12
CA VAL A 27 -26.42 7.01 -27.37
C VAL A 27 -26.47 8.49 -26.92
N ASN A 28 -27.43 9.27 -27.45
CA ASN A 28 -27.56 10.71 -27.16
C ASN A 28 -28.40 11.05 -25.91
N ASP A 29 -28.99 10.08 -25.24
CA ASP A 29 -29.78 10.36 -24.02
C ASP A 29 -28.93 10.40 -22.73
N ILE A 30 -27.62 10.26 -22.84
CA ILE A 30 -26.70 10.57 -21.75
C ILE A 30 -26.26 12.04 -21.87
N ILE A 31 -27.22 12.96 -21.77
CA ILE A 31 -26.91 14.37 -21.55
C ILE A 31 -26.54 14.53 -20.07
N VAL A 32 -25.25 14.74 -19.84
CA VAL A 32 -24.69 15.19 -18.57
C VAL A 32 -25.29 16.57 -18.25
N THR A 33 -26.36 16.60 -17.49
CA THR A 33 -26.78 17.84 -16.81
C THR A 33 -25.75 18.14 -15.72
N LYS A 34 -25.29 19.40 -15.65
CA LYS A 34 -24.30 19.98 -14.72
C LYS A 34 -24.67 19.87 -13.22
N LYS A 35 -24.99 18.70 -12.75
CA LYS A 35 -24.97 18.23 -11.37
C LYS A 35 -24.75 16.72 -11.46
N ALA A 36 -23.53 16.29 -11.44
CA ALA A 36 -23.21 14.91 -11.15
C ALA A 36 -23.85 14.57 -9.80
N ARG A 37 -25.08 14.07 -9.82
CA ARG A 37 -25.61 13.33 -8.70
C ARG A 37 -24.73 12.09 -8.62
N ILE A 38 -23.74 12.13 -7.71
CA ILE A 38 -23.13 10.93 -7.20
C ILE A 38 -24.32 10.07 -6.78
N TYR A 39 -24.61 9.00 -7.54
CA TYR A 39 -25.60 7.99 -7.15
C TYR A 39 -25.09 7.37 -5.85
N ARG A 40 -25.46 8.00 -4.75
CA ARG A 40 -25.34 7.41 -3.44
C ARG A 40 -26.43 6.34 -3.40
N TRP A 41 -26.07 5.11 -3.76
CA TRP A 41 -26.95 3.95 -3.57
C TRP A 41 -27.40 3.97 -2.10
N SER A 42 -28.65 4.35 -1.87
CA SER A 42 -29.20 4.22 -0.54
C SER A 42 -29.29 2.72 -0.22
N ARG A 43 -29.14 2.34 1.04
CA ARG A 43 -29.33 0.93 1.45
C ARG A 43 -30.67 0.33 1.01
N LYS A 44 -31.64 1.18 0.62
CA LYS A 44 -32.98 0.79 0.14
C LYS A 44 -32.97 0.30 -1.32
N ASP A 45 -31.93 0.61 -2.10
CA ASP A 45 -31.84 0.27 -3.53
C ASP A 45 -31.11 -1.07 -3.78
N ILE A 46 -30.72 -1.78 -2.72
CA ILE A 46 -30.14 -3.11 -2.86
C ILE A 46 -31.27 -4.08 -3.18
N ILE A 47 -31.27 -4.63 -4.39
CA ILE A 47 -32.20 -5.71 -4.82
C ILE A 47 -32.11 -6.83 -3.79
N PRO A 48 -33.21 -7.17 -3.08
CA PRO A 48 -33.15 -8.23 -2.08
C PRO A 48 -32.80 -9.55 -2.76
N MET A 49 -31.75 -10.18 -2.27
CA MET A 49 -31.36 -11.51 -2.77
C MET A 49 -32.37 -12.52 -2.28
N GLN A 50 -33.01 -13.27 -3.19
CA GLN A 50 -34.00 -14.29 -2.84
C GLN A 50 -33.47 -15.40 -1.91
N GLY A 51 -32.14 -15.57 -1.87
CA GLY A 51 -31.48 -16.58 -1.04
C GLY A 51 -31.42 -16.30 0.46
N ARG A 52 -31.55 -15.04 0.90
CA ARG A 52 -31.54 -14.64 2.32
C ARG A 52 -32.21 -13.29 2.50
N THR A 53 -32.81 -13.05 3.68
CA THR A 53 -33.41 -11.75 4.02
C THR A 53 -32.37 -10.77 4.56
N HIS A 54 -31.44 -11.27 5.36
CA HIS A 54 -30.38 -10.48 6.00
C HIS A 54 -29.03 -11.21 5.90
N ASN A 55 -27.93 -10.46 6.03
CA ASN A 55 -26.61 -11.03 6.24
C ASN A 55 -26.29 -11.18 7.74
N CYS A 56 -25.28 -12.01 8.06
CA CYS A 56 -24.92 -12.33 9.45
C CYS A 56 -24.34 -11.16 10.26
N GLY A 57 -24.03 -10.03 9.65
CA GLY A 57 -23.54 -8.80 10.32
C GLY A 57 -24.58 -7.69 10.46
N GLN A 58 -25.79 -7.90 9.96
CA GLN A 58 -26.76 -6.82 9.73
C GLN A 58 -27.78 -6.62 10.85
N LEU A 59 -28.16 -7.70 11.55
CA LEU A 59 -29.24 -7.68 12.56
C LEU A 59 -28.89 -6.81 13.77
N ARG A 60 -29.91 -6.10 14.27
CA ARG A 60 -29.84 -5.22 15.45
C ARG A 60 -31.10 -5.37 16.29
N LEU A 61 -31.17 -4.72 17.46
CA LEU A 61 -32.38 -4.70 18.33
C LEU A 61 -33.65 -4.30 17.59
N ALA A 62 -33.55 -3.43 16.57
CA ALA A 62 -34.70 -3.05 15.75
C ALA A 62 -35.35 -4.21 14.98
N ASN A 63 -34.64 -5.32 14.82
CA ASN A 63 -35.15 -6.51 14.12
C ASN A 63 -35.75 -7.54 15.06
N VAL A 64 -35.84 -7.28 16.37
CA VAL A 64 -36.39 -8.22 17.34
C VAL A 64 -37.88 -8.49 16.99
N GLY A 65 -38.23 -9.77 16.96
CA GLY A 65 -39.57 -10.25 16.55
C GLY A 65 -39.69 -10.55 15.05
N GLU A 66 -38.74 -10.14 14.22
CA GLU A 66 -38.78 -10.46 12.79
C GLU A 66 -38.38 -11.91 12.53
N GLU A 67 -39.06 -12.57 11.59
CA GLU A 67 -38.59 -13.80 11.01
C GLU A 67 -37.57 -13.52 9.93
N VAL A 68 -36.39 -14.11 10.05
CA VAL A 68 -35.28 -13.91 9.16
C VAL A 68 -34.78 -15.21 8.55
N LYS A 69 -34.24 -15.10 7.34
CA LYS A 69 -33.55 -16.17 6.64
C LYS A 69 -32.08 -15.78 6.49
N LEU A 70 -31.20 -16.50 7.17
CA LEU A 70 -29.74 -16.33 7.14
C LEU A 70 -29.09 -17.50 6.42
N VAL A 71 -28.02 -17.23 5.67
CA VAL A 71 -27.19 -18.24 5.02
C VAL A 71 -25.72 -17.95 5.31
N GLY A 72 -24.99 -18.96 5.75
CA GLY A 72 -23.59 -18.80 6.11
C GLY A 72 -22.88 -20.11 6.38
N TRP A 73 -21.67 -20.00 6.88
CA TRP A 73 -20.87 -21.14 7.33
C TRP A 73 -21.07 -21.41 8.81
N TYR A 74 -21.19 -22.70 9.14
CA TYR A 74 -21.22 -23.21 10.50
C TYR A 74 -19.84 -23.08 11.13
N GLU A 75 -19.60 -22.00 11.85
CA GLU A 75 -18.27 -21.69 12.40
C GLU A 75 -17.96 -22.46 13.67
N ASN A 76 -18.89 -22.46 14.63
CA ASN A 76 -18.69 -23.09 15.93
C ASN A 76 -20.03 -23.44 16.59
N LEU A 77 -20.05 -24.46 17.44
CA LEU A 77 -21.18 -24.84 18.28
C LEU A 77 -20.71 -25.11 19.71
N ARG A 78 -21.20 -24.30 20.63
CA ARG A 78 -21.04 -24.54 22.06
C ARG A 78 -22.29 -25.27 22.57
N LYS A 79 -22.19 -26.59 22.79
CA LYS A 79 -23.26 -27.38 23.39
C LYS A 79 -23.31 -27.12 24.90
N VAL A 80 -24.51 -26.89 25.44
CA VAL A 80 -24.77 -26.72 26.88
C VAL A 80 -25.50 -27.94 27.43
N SER A 81 -26.49 -28.46 26.70
CA SER A 81 -27.21 -29.67 27.01
C SER A 81 -27.59 -30.42 25.72
N LYS A 82 -28.38 -31.50 25.85
CA LYS A 82 -28.89 -32.25 24.71
C LYS A 82 -29.73 -31.37 23.75
N ASN A 83 -30.50 -30.43 24.35
CA ASN A 83 -31.45 -29.60 23.60
C ASN A 83 -31.02 -28.13 23.49
N LEU A 84 -29.91 -27.72 24.14
CA LEU A 84 -29.48 -26.34 24.16
C LEU A 84 -28.05 -26.18 23.66
N GLY A 85 -27.87 -25.32 22.67
CA GLY A 85 -26.55 -24.95 22.12
C GLY A 85 -26.55 -23.58 21.50
N PHE A 86 -25.36 -23.03 21.41
CA PHE A 86 -25.09 -21.74 20.79
C PHE A 86 -24.22 -21.95 19.56
N LEU A 87 -24.83 -21.81 18.39
CA LEU A 87 -24.18 -21.88 17.09
C LEU A 87 -23.76 -20.49 16.65
N ILE A 88 -22.56 -20.35 16.13
CA ILE A 88 -22.11 -19.15 15.42
C ILE A 88 -22.23 -19.39 13.91
N LEU A 89 -23.09 -18.62 13.27
CA LEU A 89 -23.23 -18.58 11.83
C LEU A 89 -22.45 -17.39 11.29
N ARG A 90 -21.59 -17.62 10.32
CA ARG A 90 -20.71 -16.60 9.73
C ARG A 90 -20.93 -16.47 8.24
N ASP A 91 -20.91 -15.23 7.75
CA ASP A 91 -20.82 -14.94 6.32
C ASP A 91 -19.71 -13.90 6.02
N PHE A 92 -19.74 -13.31 4.84
CA PHE A 92 -18.80 -12.24 4.48
C PHE A 92 -18.91 -11.01 5.39
N TYR A 93 -20.11 -10.68 5.86
CA TYR A 93 -20.40 -9.43 6.56
C TYR A 93 -20.22 -9.51 8.08
N GLY A 94 -20.22 -10.70 8.64
CA GLY A 94 -20.05 -10.89 10.08
C GLY A 94 -20.55 -12.23 10.59
N THR A 95 -20.90 -12.23 11.87
CA THR A 95 -21.40 -13.39 12.58
C THR A 95 -22.71 -13.08 13.28
N THR A 96 -23.57 -14.09 13.42
CA THR A 96 -24.81 -14.05 14.22
C THR A 96 -24.86 -15.28 15.11
N GLN A 97 -25.20 -15.11 16.39
CA GLN A 97 -25.47 -16.21 17.28
C GLN A 97 -26.88 -16.80 17.00
N ILE A 98 -26.92 -18.09 16.85
CA ILE A 98 -28.15 -18.86 16.72
C ILE A 98 -28.32 -19.69 18.00
N VAL A 99 -29.43 -19.55 18.68
CA VAL A 99 -29.71 -20.32 19.91
C VAL A 99 -30.57 -21.51 19.54
N VAL A 100 -29.97 -22.68 19.57
CA VAL A 100 -30.65 -23.95 19.27
C VAL A 100 -31.28 -24.45 20.57
N GLU A 101 -32.59 -24.59 20.56
CA GLU A 101 -33.42 -25.03 21.73
C GLU A 101 -34.15 -26.36 21.48
N THR A 102 -33.85 -27.06 20.36
CA THR A 102 -34.47 -28.32 19.98
C THR A 102 -33.45 -29.43 19.76
N GLU A 103 -33.80 -30.67 20.15
CA GLU A 103 -32.94 -31.85 19.95
C GLU A 103 -32.72 -32.13 18.46
N GLU A 104 -33.77 -31.98 17.64
CA GLU A 104 -33.72 -32.26 16.20
C GLU A 104 -32.65 -31.43 15.48
N ILE A 105 -32.61 -30.09 15.72
CA ILE A 105 -31.60 -29.20 15.10
C ILE A 105 -30.22 -29.53 15.68
N MET A 106 -30.11 -29.86 16.97
CA MET A 106 -28.85 -30.27 17.59
C MET A 106 -28.27 -31.54 16.96
N GLU A 107 -29.11 -32.51 16.64
CA GLU A 107 -28.71 -33.75 15.95
C GLU A 107 -28.27 -33.47 14.52
N GLN A 108 -29.03 -32.65 13.78
CA GLN A 108 -28.62 -32.20 12.44
C GLN A 108 -27.26 -31.53 12.43
N LEU A 109 -27.00 -30.59 13.35
CA LEU A 109 -25.69 -29.90 13.48
C LEU A 109 -24.59 -30.90 13.89
N SER A 110 -24.90 -31.90 14.70
CA SER A 110 -23.93 -32.91 15.12
C SER A 110 -23.54 -33.86 13.99
N SER A 111 -24.37 -33.97 12.95
CA SER A 111 -24.15 -34.82 11.77
C SER A 111 -23.33 -34.18 10.67
N ILE A 112 -22.95 -32.93 10.84
CA ILE A 112 -22.18 -32.15 9.85
C ILE A 112 -20.91 -31.55 10.48
N ASN A 113 -19.92 -31.34 9.65
CA ASN A 113 -18.67 -30.72 10.07
C ASN A 113 -18.73 -29.18 10.10
N TYR A 114 -17.87 -28.57 10.89
CA TYR A 114 -17.62 -27.12 10.84
C TYR A 114 -17.33 -26.66 9.40
N GLU A 115 -17.62 -25.40 9.11
CA GLU A 115 -17.52 -24.82 7.78
C GLU A 115 -18.49 -25.41 6.73
N SER A 116 -19.43 -26.24 7.13
CA SER A 116 -20.60 -26.57 6.28
C SER A 116 -21.42 -25.32 6.02
N THR A 117 -21.98 -25.20 4.81
CA THR A 117 -22.89 -24.11 4.45
C THR A 117 -24.30 -24.47 4.85
N ILE A 118 -24.92 -23.65 5.70
CA ILE A 118 -26.26 -23.88 6.21
C ILE A 118 -27.16 -22.66 6.02
N GLU A 119 -28.45 -22.91 5.89
CA GLU A 119 -29.52 -21.91 5.90
C GLU A 119 -30.28 -22.05 7.23
N ILE A 120 -30.54 -20.92 7.87
CA ILE A 120 -31.33 -20.79 9.09
C ILE A 120 -32.54 -19.89 8.81
N ILE A 121 -33.72 -20.39 9.05
CA ILE A 121 -34.94 -19.57 9.17
C ILE A 121 -35.28 -19.54 10.65
N GLY A 122 -35.54 -18.34 11.20
CA GLY A 122 -35.81 -18.21 12.63
C GLY A 122 -36.18 -16.78 13.02
N THR A 123 -36.59 -16.62 14.26
CA THR A 123 -37.02 -15.34 14.83
C THR A 123 -35.89 -14.65 15.57
N VAL A 124 -35.69 -13.36 15.33
CA VAL A 124 -34.71 -12.55 16.05
C VAL A 124 -35.21 -12.29 17.47
N ARG A 125 -34.34 -12.52 18.45
CA ARG A 125 -34.60 -12.32 19.88
C ARG A 125 -33.49 -11.46 20.48
N GLU A 126 -33.81 -10.65 21.49
CA GLU A 126 -32.79 -9.96 22.29
C GLU A 126 -32.01 -10.96 23.14
N ARG A 127 -30.68 -10.80 23.20
CA ARG A 127 -29.84 -11.68 24.04
C ARG A 127 -29.97 -11.34 25.51
N SER A 128 -30.08 -12.37 26.34
CA SER A 128 -30.01 -12.25 27.81
C SER A 128 -28.61 -11.77 28.28
N SER A 129 -27.57 -12.23 27.62
CA SER A 129 -26.18 -11.80 27.88
C SER A 129 -25.59 -11.13 26.65
N LYS A 130 -25.56 -9.79 26.66
CA LYS A 130 -25.08 -8.95 25.55
C LYS A 130 -23.56 -9.03 25.42
N ASN A 131 -23.05 -8.97 24.18
CA ASN A 131 -21.63 -8.94 23.86
C ASN A 131 -21.29 -7.65 23.10
N ALA A 132 -20.75 -6.67 23.78
CA ALA A 132 -20.39 -5.36 23.20
C ALA A 132 -19.30 -5.43 22.12
N ASN A 133 -18.53 -6.53 22.05
CA ASN A 133 -17.45 -6.70 21.07
C ASN A 133 -17.94 -7.13 19.68
N LEU A 134 -19.21 -7.46 19.54
CA LEU A 134 -19.82 -7.90 18.28
C LEU A 134 -20.91 -6.92 17.84
N PRO A 135 -20.95 -6.53 16.57
CA PRO A 135 -22.02 -5.67 16.04
C PRO A 135 -23.44 -6.24 16.20
N THR A 136 -23.56 -7.57 16.24
CA THR A 136 -24.80 -8.33 16.45
C THR A 136 -24.92 -8.88 17.88
N GLY A 137 -24.08 -8.38 18.79
CA GLY A 137 -23.95 -8.95 20.15
C GLY A 137 -25.12 -8.68 21.09
N GLU A 138 -26.10 -7.88 20.69
CA GLU A 138 -27.32 -7.60 21.45
C GLU A 138 -28.49 -8.53 21.07
N ILE A 139 -28.36 -9.26 19.94
CA ILE A 139 -29.42 -10.14 19.41
C ILE A 139 -28.93 -11.56 19.19
N GLU A 140 -29.84 -12.46 19.11
CA GLU A 140 -29.66 -13.85 18.70
C GLU A 140 -30.86 -14.28 17.85
N VAL A 141 -30.72 -15.37 17.10
CA VAL A 141 -31.82 -15.94 16.31
C VAL A 141 -32.20 -17.31 16.86
N VAL A 142 -33.48 -17.52 17.11
CA VAL A 142 -34.04 -18.81 17.49
C VAL A 142 -34.50 -19.48 16.21
N PRO A 143 -33.89 -20.61 15.79
CA PRO A 143 -34.20 -21.25 14.53
C PRO A 143 -35.52 -22.00 14.60
N SER A 144 -36.40 -21.81 13.62
CA SER A 144 -37.55 -22.65 13.33
C SER A 144 -37.21 -23.75 12.31
N LYS A 145 -36.22 -23.52 11.45
CA LYS A 145 -35.75 -24.46 10.44
C LYS A 145 -34.28 -24.34 10.17
N LEU A 146 -33.60 -25.49 10.03
CA LEU A 146 -32.21 -25.58 9.52
C LEU A 146 -32.19 -26.40 8.24
N THR A 147 -31.50 -25.93 7.21
CA THR A 147 -31.26 -26.64 5.96
C THR A 147 -29.78 -26.70 5.67
N VAL A 148 -29.24 -27.89 5.46
CA VAL A 148 -27.82 -28.05 5.06
C VAL A 148 -27.73 -27.89 3.55
N LEU A 149 -27.13 -26.79 3.10
CA LEU A 149 -26.92 -26.46 1.67
C LEU A 149 -25.67 -27.14 1.10
N GLY A 150 -24.66 -27.31 1.91
CA GLY A 150 -23.42 -27.97 1.49
C GLY A 150 -22.61 -28.48 2.68
N LYS A 151 -22.37 -29.78 2.74
CA LYS A 151 -21.57 -30.39 3.80
C LYS A 151 -20.07 -30.20 3.56
N CYS A 152 -19.35 -29.73 4.56
CA CYS A 152 -17.90 -29.84 4.59
C CYS A 152 -17.52 -31.34 4.71
N ARG A 153 -16.68 -31.82 3.80
CA ARG A 153 -16.31 -33.25 3.70
C ARG A 153 -15.26 -33.67 4.74
N TYR A 154 -14.54 -32.72 5.32
CA TYR A 154 -13.41 -32.98 6.19
C TYR A 154 -13.77 -32.65 7.64
N ASN A 155 -13.45 -33.54 8.52
CA ASN A 155 -13.63 -33.35 9.97
C ASN A 155 -12.64 -32.36 10.54
N GLU A 156 -11.45 -32.32 9.95
CA GLU A 156 -10.38 -31.40 10.33
C GLU A 156 -10.02 -30.49 9.14
N LEU A 157 -9.93 -29.21 9.42
CA LEU A 157 -9.45 -28.22 8.47
C LEU A 157 -7.91 -28.16 8.51
N PRO A 158 -7.25 -27.75 7.43
CA PRO A 158 -5.79 -27.59 7.41
C PRO A 158 -5.28 -26.57 8.44
N PHE A 159 -6.14 -25.67 8.91
CA PHE A 159 -5.94 -24.74 10.01
C PHE A 159 -7.28 -24.20 10.52
N GLN A 160 -7.31 -23.72 11.74
CA GLN A 160 -8.47 -23.00 12.28
C GLN A 160 -8.60 -21.64 11.61
N ILE A 161 -9.78 -21.30 11.11
CA ILE A 161 -10.01 -20.08 10.31
C ILE A 161 -9.53 -18.81 11.04
N ASN A 162 -9.90 -18.64 12.31
CA ASN A 162 -9.55 -17.46 13.09
C ASN A 162 -8.06 -17.40 13.48
N HIS A 163 -7.33 -18.50 13.39
CA HIS A 163 -5.91 -18.64 13.67
C HIS A 163 -5.08 -18.91 12.39
N SER A 164 -5.66 -18.72 11.20
CA SER A 164 -4.98 -19.02 9.93
C SER A 164 -3.63 -18.33 9.77
N LYS A 165 -3.45 -17.15 10.36
CA LYS A 165 -2.18 -16.40 10.31
C LYS A 165 -1.01 -17.09 11.03
N GLU A 166 -1.29 -18.02 11.93
CA GLU A 166 -0.30 -18.81 12.69
C GLU A 166 0.13 -20.06 11.92
N ALA A 167 -0.61 -20.44 10.87
CA ALA A 167 -0.28 -21.57 10.02
C ALA A 167 0.84 -21.25 9.02
N ASP A 168 1.53 -22.31 8.58
CA ASP A 168 2.56 -22.21 7.55
C ASP A 168 2.06 -21.52 6.27
N GLU A 169 2.88 -20.67 5.69
CA GLU A 169 2.50 -19.86 4.53
C GLU A 169 2.11 -20.70 3.32
N ASN A 170 2.82 -21.81 3.05
CA ASN A 170 2.49 -22.69 1.93
C ASN A 170 1.13 -23.35 2.11
N VAL A 171 0.76 -23.71 3.35
CA VAL A 171 -0.55 -24.27 3.67
C VAL A 171 -1.63 -23.21 3.49
N ARG A 172 -1.40 -21.98 3.93
CA ARG A 172 -2.32 -20.85 3.74
C ARG A 172 -2.52 -20.51 2.27
N LEU A 173 -1.45 -20.51 1.47
CA LEU A 173 -1.51 -20.27 0.03
C LEU A 173 -2.27 -21.40 -0.70
N LYS A 174 -2.01 -22.66 -0.34
CA LYS A 174 -2.71 -23.82 -0.90
C LYS A 174 -4.22 -23.78 -0.62
N TYR A 175 -4.61 -23.37 0.58
CA TYR A 175 -6.01 -23.27 1.01
C TYR A 175 -6.45 -21.80 1.14
N ARG A 176 -6.05 -20.95 0.21
CA ARG A 176 -6.26 -19.49 0.26
C ARG A 176 -7.72 -19.10 0.46
N TYR A 177 -8.66 -19.86 -0.10
CA TYR A 177 -10.10 -19.63 0.06
C TYR A 177 -10.57 -19.80 1.51
N LEU A 178 -9.92 -20.64 2.33
CA LEU A 178 -10.17 -20.75 3.76
C LEU A 178 -9.49 -19.61 4.53
N ASP A 179 -8.24 -19.30 4.20
CA ASP A 179 -7.48 -18.21 4.82
C ASP A 179 -8.19 -16.85 4.64
N LEU A 180 -8.82 -16.62 3.49
CA LEU A 180 -9.63 -15.42 3.23
C LEU A 180 -10.95 -15.35 4.04
N ARG A 181 -11.37 -16.41 4.72
CA ARG A 181 -12.47 -16.35 5.67
C ARG A 181 -12.06 -15.70 7.00
N ASN A 182 -10.76 -15.71 7.33
CA ASN A 182 -10.24 -15.00 8.51
C ASN A 182 -10.50 -13.49 8.37
N PRO A 183 -11.17 -12.86 9.36
CA PRO A 183 -11.51 -11.42 9.27
C PRO A 183 -10.31 -10.50 9.08
N GLN A 184 -9.17 -10.80 9.73
CA GLN A 184 -7.96 -9.98 9.61
C GLN A 184 -7.29 -10.11 8.23
N VAL A 185 -7.34 -11.29 7.61
CA VAL A 185 -6.81 -11.52 6.26
C VAL A 185 -7.74 -10.88 5.23
N LYS A 186 -9.04 -11.13 5.36
CA LYS A 186 -10.09 -10.56 4.51
C LYS A 186 -10.09 -9.03 4.53
N SER A 187 -9.88 -8.41 5.69
CA SER A 187 -9.92 -6.96 5.84
C SER A 187 -8.96 -6.23 4.90
N LYS A 188 -7.78 -6.81 4.60
CA LYS A 188 -6.80 -6.25 3.68
C LYS A 188 -7.32 -6.21 2.23
N ILE A 189 -8.01 -7.27 1.79
CA ILE A 189 -8.61 -7.32 0.44
C ILE A 189 -9.76 -6.32 0.34
N VAL A 190 -10.59 -6.24 1.38
CA VAL A 190 -11.69 -5.26 1.44
C VAL A 190 -11.15 -3.83 1.46
N LEU A 191 -10.10 -3.58 2.23
CA LEU A 191 -9.43 -2.28 2.27
C LEU A 191 -8.94 -1.86 0.89
N ARG A 192 -8.17 -2.74 0.20
CA ARG A 192 -7.70 -2.48 -1.15
C ARG A 192 -8.84 -2.16 -2.11
N SER A 193 -9.93 -2.93 -2.07
CA SER A 193 -11.10 -2.70 -2.92
C SER A 193 -11.71 -1.29 -2.69
N LYS A 194 -11.82 -0.87 -1.42
CA LYS A 194 -12.36 0.44 -1.05
C LYS A 194 -11.42 1.58 -1.47
N VAL A 195 -10.12 1.44 -1.23
CA VAL A 195 -9.10 2.41 -1.64
C VAL A 195 -9.14 2.62 -3.15
N VAL A 196 -9.14 1.54 -3.93
CA VAL A 196 -9.22 1.61 -5.40
C VAL A 196 -10.52 2.27 -5.88
N ALA A 197 -11.66 1.96 -5.24
CA ALA A 197 -12.93 2.59 -5.59
C ALA A 197 -12.94 4.10 -5.35
N ASP A 198 -12.37 4.55 -4.22
CA ASP A 198 -12.29 5.98 -3.90
C ASP A 198 -11.26 6.70 -4.78
N LEU A 199 -10.13 6.08 -5.09
CA LEU A 199 -9.16 6.62 -6.06
C LEU A 199 -9.82 6.83 -7.43
N ARG A 200 -10.58 5.85 -7.95
CA ARG A 200 -11.34 6.01 -9.20
C ARG A 200 -12.33 7.16 -9.13
N ALA A 201 -13.11 7.23 -8.05
CA ALA A 201 -14.08 8.29 -7.89
C ALA A 201 -13.42 9.68 -7.85
N SER A 202 -12.28 9.80 -7.19
CA SER A 202 -11.52 11.04 -7.12
C SER A 202 -10.95 11.43 -8.49
N MET A 203 -10.31 10.50 -9.21
CA MET A 203 -9.77 10.77 -10.55
C MET A 203 -10.87 11.17 -11.55
N ILE A 204 -12.01 10.48 -11.53
CA ILE A 204 -13.17 10.84 -12.36
C ILE A 204 -13.70 12.24 -11.98
N GLY A 205 -13.68 12.58 -10.68
CA GLY A 205 -14.05 13.91 -10.18
C GLY A 205 -13.15 15.04 -10.69
N HIS A 206 -11.93 14.74 -11.10
CA HIS A 206 -10.96 15.64 -11.73
C HIS A 206 -10.94 15.55 -13.26
N ASP A 207 -12.03 15.05 -13.86
CA ASP A 207 -12.23 14.91 -15.31
C ASP A 207 -11.24 13.95 -16.01
N PHE A 208 -10.66 13.00 -15.28
CA PHE A 208 -9.85 11.94 -15.88
C PHE A 208 -10.72 10.82 -16.43
N MET A 209 -10.34 10.31 -17.59
CA MET A 209 -10.97 9.16 -18.24
C MET A 209 -10.20 7.88 -17.89
N GLU A 210 -10.85 6.87 -17.33
CA GLU A 210 -10.23 5.56 -17.10
C GLU A 210 -10.18 4.76 -18.40
N ILE A 211 -8.98 4.44 -18.89
CA ILE A 211 -8.77 3.66 -20.11
C ILE A 211 -7.86 2.49 -19.80
N THR A 212 -8.37 1.28 -20.03
CA THR A 212 -7.60 0.04 -19.88
C THR A 212 -6.75 -0.21 -21.13
N THR A 213 -5.45 -0.40 -20.92
CA THR A 213 -4.47 -0.67 -21.98
C THR A 213 -4.21 -2.17 -22.14
N PRO A 214 -3.71 -2.64 -23.31
CA PRO A 214 -3.39 -4.04 -23.53
C PRO A 214 -2.34 -4.59 -22.56
N ILE A 215 -2.55 -5.83 -22.08
CA ILE A 215 -1.60 -6.55 -21.22
C ILE A 215 -0.63 -7.41 -22.06
N LEU A 216 -1.09 -8.01 -23.16
CA LEU A 216 -0.19 -8.68 -24.10
C LEU A 216 0.35 -7.64 -25.08
N THR A 217 1.59 -7.22 -24.89
CA THR A 217 2.22 -6.16 -25.67
C THR A 217 3.61 -6.59 -26.17
N CYS A 218 4.36 -5.67 -26.75
CA CYS A 218 5.77 -5.87 -27.07
C CYS A 218 6.65 -5.45 -25.89
N SER A 219 7.90 -5.89 -25.89
CA SER A 219 8.93 -5.46 -24.92
C SER A 219 9.07 -3.94 -24.93
N SER A 220 9.22 -3.36 -23.74
CA SER A 220 9.41 -1.93 -23.51
C SER A 220 10.70 -1.70 -22.73
N PRO A 221 11.57 -0.78 -23.15
CA PRO A 221 12.87 -0.53 -22.52
C PRO A 221 12.72 0.33 -21.26
N GLU A 222 11.98 -0.14 -20.24
CA GLU A 222 11.74 0.60 -19.01
C GLU A 222 12.71 0.24 -17.86
N GLY A 223 13.77 -0.51 -18.15
CA GLY A 223 14.86 -0.78 -17.22
C GLY A 223 14.73 -2.05 -16.38
N ALA A 224 13.55 -2.69 -16.30
CA ALA A 224 13.36 -3.99 -15.68
C ALA A 224 13.40 -5.12 -16.73
N ARG A 225 13.51 -6.37 -16.29
CA ARG A 225 13.33 -7.53 -17.19
C ARG A 225 11.85 -7.78 -17.43
N ASP A 226 11.52 -8.16 -18.66
CA ASP A 226 10.16 -8.48 -19.08
C ASP A 226 9.77 -9.91 -18.72
N TYR A 227 8.53 -10.12 -18.27
CA TYR A 227 7.88 -11.42 -18.36
C TYR A 227 7.46 -11.70 -19.79
N LEU A 228 7.92 -12.80 -20.38
CA LEU A 228 7.67 -13.17 -21.78
C LEU A 228 6.58 -14.23 -21.89
N VAL A 229 5.66 -14.04 -22.83
CA VAL A 229 4.61 -14.99 -23.18
C VAL A 229 4.82 -15.50 -24.61
N PRO A 230 5.08 -16.80 -24.83
CA PRO A 230 5.28 -17.35 -26.18
C PRO A 230 4.06 -17.14 -27.08
N ALA A 231 4.28 -16.63 -28.30
CA ALA A 231 3.21 -16.40 -29.29
C ALA A 231 2.94 -17.68 -30.09
N ARG A 232 1.89 -18.43 -29.73
CA ARG A 232 1.57 -19.72 -30.40
C ARG A 232 1.39 -19.60 -31.92
N ASN A 233 0.79 -18.50 -32.40
CA ASN A 233 0.53 -18.28 -33.82
C ASN A 233 1.73 -17.71 -34.60
N HIS A 234 2.82 -17.36 -33.89
CA HIS A 234 4.04 -16.81 -34.47
C HIS A 234 5.26 -17.49 -33.85
N PRO A 235 5.67 -18.67 -34.31
CA PRO A 235 6.80 -19.40 -33.78
C PRO A 235 8.06 -18.53 -33.72
N GLY A 236 8.79 -18.60 -32.60
CA GLY A 236 9.99 -17.81 -32.31
C GLY A 236 9.73 -16.35 -31.91
N LYS A 237 8.45 -15.92 -31.76
CA LYS A 237 8.07 -14.60 -31.26
C LYS A 237 7.41 -14.70 -29.89
N PHE A 238 7.49 -13.59 -29.12
CA PHE A 238 6.95 -13.48 -27.79
C PHE A 238 6.15 -12.18 -27.65
N TYR A 239 5.12 -12.22 -26.83
CA TYR A 239 4.57 -11.04 -26.18
C TYR A 239 5.32 -10.78 -24.90
N ALA A 240 5.36 -9.53 -24.45
CA ALA A 240 5.79 -9.14 -23.11
C ALA A 240 4.60 -8.69 -22.26
N LEU A 241 4.65 -8.91 -20.96
CA LEU A 241 3.74 -8.26 -20.03
C LEU A 241 4.24 -6.84 -19.73
N PRO A 242 3.35 -5.83 -19.61
CA PRO A 242 3.76 -4.44 -19.50
C PRO A 242 4.45 -4.14 -18.18
N GLN A 243 5.59 -3.50 -18.22
CA GLN A 243 6.26 -2.96 -17.02
C GLN A 243 5.53 -1.72 -16.49
N ALA A 244 4.97 -0.91 -17.41
CA ALA A 244 4.05 0.20 -17.21
C ALA A 244 3.37 0.51 -18.56
N PRO A 245 2.21 1.19 -18.60
CA PRO A 245 1.53 1.52 -19.86
C PRO A 245 2.10 2.77 -20.55
N GLN A 246 3.39 3.05 -20.44
CA GLN A 246 4.03 4.32 -20.84
C GLN A 246 3.79 4.68 -22.32
N GLN A 247 3.99 3.74 -23.25
CA GLN A 247 3.79 3.99 -24.67
C GLN A 247 2.32 4.25 -25.01
N PHE A 248 1.41 3.49 -24.37
CA PHE A 248 -0.02 3.63 -24.61
C PHE A 248 -0.54 4.98 -24.12
N LYS A 249 -0.19 5.41 -22.91
CA LYS A 249 -0.67 6.69 -22.39
C LYS A 249 -0.14 7.88 -23.21
N GLN A 250 1.08 7.83 -23.72
CA GLN A 250 1.60 8.86 -24.64
C GLN A 250 0.83 8.89 -25.95
N LEU A 251 0.46 7.72 -26.52
CA LEU A 251 -0.39 7.65 -27.69
C LEU A 251 -1.79 8.20 -27.43
N LEU A 252 -2.35 7.98 -26.26
CA LEU A 252 -3.64 8.55 -25.85
C LEU A 252 -3.58 10.09 -25.81
N MET A 253 -2.51 10.67 -25.27
CA MET A 253 -2.32 12.12 -25.29
C MET A 253 -2.26 12.67 -26.72
N THR A 254 -1.49 12.03 -27.59
CA THR A 254 -1.40 12.45 -29.00
C THR A 254 -2.69 12.20 -29.80
N SER A 255 -3.57 11.34 -29.31
CA SER A 255 -4.90 11.10 -29.91
C SER A 255 -5.97 12.11 -29.50
N GLY A 256 -5.63 13.06 -28.61
CA GLY A 256 -6.54 14.11 -28.15
C GLY A 256 -7.31 13.77 -26.88
N ILE A 257 -6.81 12.83 -26.05
CA ILE A 257 -7.34 12.56 -24.72
C ILE A 257 -6.53 13.37 -23.71
N ASP A 258 -7.11 14.41 -23.15
CA ASP A 258 -6.39 15.37 -22.32
C ASP A 258 -6.03 14.83 -20.94
N ARG A 259 -6.84 13.96 -20.35
CA ARG A 259 -6.66 13.41 -19.01
C ARG A 259 -6.98 11.92 -19.00
N TYR A 260 -5.98 11.11 -18.82
CA TYR A 260 -6.07 9.66 -18.73
C TYR A 260 -5.66 9.18 -17.35
N PHE A 261 -6.32 8.13 -16.85
CA PHE A 261 -5.79 7.33 -15.77
C PHE A 261 -6.15 5.85 -15.92
N GLN A 262 -5.45 5.00 -15.18
CA GLN A 262 -5.73 3.58 -15.05
C GLN A 262 -5.21 3.07 -13.72
N ILE A 263 -5.90 2.10 -13.10
CA ILE A 263 -5.30 1.25 -12.07
C ILE A 263 -4.58 0.12 -12.82
N ALA A 264 -3.35 0.41 -13.24
CA ALA A 264 -2.59 -0.39 -14.18
C ALA A 264 -1.92 -1.59 -13.51
N PRO A 265 -2.16 -2.84 -13.98
CA PRO A 265 -1.32 -3.97 -13.63
C PRO A 265 0.05 -3.81 -14.29
N CYS A 266 1.11 -3.91 -13.50
CA CYS A 266 2.50 -3.79 -13.93
C CYS A 266 3.27 -5.03 -13.55
N PHE A 267 4.20 -5.46 -14.41
CA PHE A 267 4.94 -6.69 -14.28
C PHE A 267 6.43 -6.42 -14.47
N ARG A 268 7.27 -6.88 -13.52
CA ARG A 268 8.72 -6.75 -13.60
C ARG A 268 9.35 -8.02 -13.11
N ASP A 269 10.14 -8.69 -13.95
CA ASP A 269 10.87 -9.92 -13.62
C ASP A 269 12.16 -9.57 -12.88
N GLU A 270 12.00 -9.12 -11.65
CA GLU A 270 13.07 -8.75 -10.74
C GLU A 270 13.04 -9.63 -9.49
N ASP A 271 14.16 -9.73 -8.80
CA ASP A 271 14.25 -10.47 -7.55
C ASP A 271 13.28 -9.88 -6.51
N ALA A 272 12.42 -10.71 -5.96
CA ALA A 272 11.50 -10.31 -4.93
C ALA A 272 12.26 -9.86 -3.67
N ARG A 273 12.06 -8.61 -3.27
CA ARG A 273 12.58 -8.07 -2.00
C ARG A 273 11.44 -8.03 -0.99
N ALA A 274 11.74 -8.34 0.27
CA ALA A 274 10.75 -8.44 1.34
C ALA A 274 9.91 -7.16 1.53
N ASP A 275 10.45 -6.00 1.16
CA ASP A 275 9.85 -4.66 1.30
C ASP A 275 9.24 -4.12 0.01
N ARG A 276 9.28 -4.88 -1.11
CA ARG A 276 8.87 -4.43 -2.44
C ARG A 276 7.95 -5.43 -3.13
N SER A 277 7.43 -4.98 -4.27
CA SER A 277 6.52 -5.74 -5.11
C SER A 277 7.07 -7.11 -5.54
N PRO A 278 6.24 -8.16 -5.52
CA PRO A 278 6.61 -9.52 -5.94
C PRO A 278 6.58 -9.73 -7.46
N GLY A 279 7.03 -8.77 -8.26
CA GLY A 279 7.03 -8.87 -9.71
C GLY A 279 5.71 -8.47 -10.39
N GLU A 280 4.56 -8.58 -9.72
CA GLU A 280 3.27 -8.05 -10.15
C GLU A 280 2.76 -7.03 -9.13
N PHE A 281 2.42 -5.83 -9.59
CA PHE A 281 1.88 -4.77 -8.76
C PHE A 281 0.92 -3.88 -9.55
N TYR A 282 0.24 -2.96 -8.85
CA TYR A 282 -0.70 -2.03 -9.48
C TYR A 282 -0.28 -0.60 -9.22
N GLN A 283 -0.35 0.23 -10.25
CA GLN A 283 -0.11 1.66 -10.19
C GLN A 283 -1.43 2.42 -10.39
N LEU A 284 -1.61 3.51 -9.65
CA LEU A 284 -2.44 4.61 -10.15
C LEU A 284 -1.59 5.31 -11.20
N ASP A 285 -1.79 4.95 -12.46
CA ASP A 285 -1.10 5.54 -13.60
C ASP A 285 -1.96 6.65 -14.19
N MET A 286 -1.37 7.80 -14.46
CA MET A 286 -2.08 8.95 -15.03
C MET A 286 -1.20 9.71 -16.00
N GLU A 287 -1.84 10.41 -16.96
CA GLU A 287 -1.18 11.30 -17.91
C GLU A 287 -2.07 12.48 -18.20
N MET A 288 -1.49 13.65 -18.40
CA MET A 288 -2.18 14.90 -18.72
C MET A 288 -1.54 15.56 -19.93
N ALA A 289 -2.35 15.95 -20.91
CA ALA A 289 -1.92 16.79 -22.02
C ALA A 289 -1.94 18.26 -21.62
N PHE A 290 -1.06 19.07 -22.25
CA PHE A 290 -0.99 20.53 -22.06
C PHE A 290 -0.77 20.98 -20.60
N ALA A 291 -0.24 20.10 -19.77
CA ALA A 291 -0.01 20.31 -18.34
C ALA A 291 1.47 20.55 -18.04
N ASP A 292 1.74 21.29 -16.99
CA ASP A 292 3.07 21.38 -16.41
C ASP A 292 3.19 20.58 -15.12
N GLN A 293 4.31 20.70 -14.42
CA GLN A 293 4.58 19.94 -13.21
C GLN A 293 3.61 20.32 -12.06
N GLU A 294 3.27 21.59 -11.94
CA GLU A 294 2.40 22.06 -10.86
C GLU A 294 0.97 21.57 -11.05
N ASP A 295 0.47 21.48 -12.29
CA ASP A 295 -0.84 20.89 -12.58
C ASP A 295 -0.93 19.45 -12.08
N VAL A 296 0.14 18.65 -12.27
CA VAL A 296 0.20 17.25 -11.78
C VAL A 296 0.24 17.22 -10.24
N PHE A 297 1.02 18.14 -9.64
CA PHE A 297 1.11 18.21 -8.18
C PHE A 297 -0.23 18.59 -7.55
N GLU A 298 -0.95 19.59 -8.08
CA GLU A 298 -2.25 20.00 -7.59
C GLU A 298 -3.26 18.84 -7.58
N ILE A 299 -3.33 18.06 -8.67
CA ILE A 299 -4.21 16.90 -8.74
C ILE A 299 -3.86 15.87 -7.64
N LEU A 300 -2.59 15.52 -7.50
CA LEU A 300 -2.17 14.50 -6.54
C LEU A 300 -2.27 15.00 -5.08
N GLU A 301 -2.05 16.29 -4.85
CA GLU A 301 -2.24 16.94 -3.55
C GLU A 301 -3.72 16.96 -3.12
N ASP A 302 -4.66 16.97 -4.07
CA ASP A 302 -6.10 16.88 -3.77
C ASP A 302 -6.58 15.42 -3.64
N VAL A 303 -6.01 14.50 -4.41
CA VAL A 303 -6.40 13.08 -4.44
C VAL A 303 -5.84 12.28 -3.24
N LEU A 304 -4.55 12.44 -2.91
CA LEU A 304 -3.89 11.52 -1.97
C LEU A 304 -4.24 11.77 -0.49
N PRO A 305 -4.21 12.99 0.07
CA PRO A 305 -4.46 13.20 1.49
C PRO A 305 -5.80 12.68 2.01
N PRO A 306 -6.93 12.86 1.30
CA PRO A 306 -8.22 12.31 1.73
C PRO A 306 -8.23 10.78 1.79
N ILE A 307 -7.50 10.10 0.87
CA ILE A 307 -7.36 8.65 0.87
C ILE A 307 -6.58 8.18 2.08
N PHE A 308 -5.46 8.83 2.41
CA PHE A 308 -4.67 8.51 3.58
C PHE A 308 -5.41 8.82 4.88
N ALA A 309 -6.10 9.95 4.98
CA ALA A 309 -6.92 10.28 6.16
C ALA A 309 -8.06 9.28 6.39
N LYS A 310 -8.65 8.74 5.31
CA LYS A 310 -9.79 7.80 5.40
C LYS A 310 -9.35 6.36 5.67
N TYR A 311 -8.25 5.91 5.10
CA TYR A 311 -7.85 4.51 5.07
C TYR A 311 -6.52 4.22 5.73
N GLY A 312 -5.72 5.23 6.01
CA GLY A 312 -4.44 5.10 6.68
C GLY A 312 -4.58 4.72 8.15
N ILE A 313 -3.46 4.37 8.77
CA ILE A 313 -3.39 4.09 10.22
C ILE A 313 -3.54 5.41 11.01
N TYR A 314 -3.03 6.50 10.45
CA TYR A 314 -3.10 7.85 11.02
C TYR A 314 -4.12 8.68 10.25
N HIS A 315 -4.80 9.58 10.95
CA HIS A 315 -5.82 10.44 10.36
C HIS A 315 -5.32 11.86 10.07
N GLU A 316 -4.11 12.19 10.52
CA GLU A 316 -3.45 13.44 10.18
C GLU A 316 -2.51 13.26 8.98
N ALA A 317 -2.60 14.17 8.03
CA ALA A 317 -1.72 14.25 6.86
C ALA A 317 -1.36 15.70 6.58
N SER A 318 -0.19 15.93 5.97
CA SER A 318 0.20 17.26 5.49
C SER A 318 -0.87 17.86 4.61
N LYS A 319 -1.16 19.14 4.83
CA LYS A 319 -2.08 19.90 3.99
C LYS A 319 -1.36 20.42 2.74
N PRO A 320 -2.04 20.48 1.59
CA PRO A 320 -1.52 21.15 0.41
C PRO A 320 -1.26 22.65 0.67
N PRO A 321 -0.32 23.27 -0.04
CA PRO A 321 0.64 22.64 -0.96
C PRO A 321 1.76 21.91 -0.19
N PHE A 322 2.18 20.74 -0.70
CA PHE A 322 3.28 20.00 -0.10
C PHE A 322 4.61 20.70 -0.30
N LYS A 323 5.53 20.50 0.66
CA LYS A 323 6.88 21.06 0.58
C LYS A 323 7.61 20.56 -0.67
N ARG A 324 8.14 21.47 -1.50
CA ARG A 324 9.02 21.15 -2.63
C ARG A 324 10.46 21.18 -2.12
N ILE A 325 11.18 20.10 -2.33
CA ILE A 325 12.58 19.95 -1.88
C ILE A 325 13.42 19.57 -3.11
N PRO A 326 14.34 20.40 -3.57
CA PRO A 326 15.28 20.03 -4.63
C PRO A 326 16.08 18.78 -4.23
N TYR A 327 16.36 17.90 -5.19
CA TYR A 327 17.09 16.63 -4.96
C TYR A 327 18.40 16.83 -4.20
N LEU A 328 19.22 17.81 -4.61
CA LEU A 328 20.48 18.09 -3.94
C LEU A 328 20.28 18.54 -2.49
N GLU A 329 19.24 19.34 -2.23
CA GLU A 329 18.87 19.73 -0.87
C GLU A 329 18.38 18.52 -0.06
N ALA A 330 17.62 17.63 -0.68
CA ALA A 330 17.14 16.41 -0.04
C ALA A 330 18.32 15.51 0.37
N MET A 331 19.30 15.33 -0.48
CA MET A 331 20.52 14.59 -0.19
C MET A 331 21.38 15.26 0.87
N ASP A 332 21.52 16.59 0.82
CA ASP A 332 22.36 17.31 1.77
C ASP A 332 21.75 17.41 3.17
N LYS A 333 20.46 17.76 3.27
CA LYS A 333 19.78 17.99 4.56
C LYS A 333 19.16 16.73 5.19
N TYR A 334 18.85 15.72 4.40
CA TYR A 334 18.15 14.51 4.90
C TYR A 334 18.90 13.21 4.59
N GLY A 335 19.93 13.26 3.76
CA GLY A 335 20.70 12.10 3.34
C GLY A 335 19.90 11.06 2.54
N SER A 336 18.85 11.52 1.85
CA SER A 336 17.94 10.63 1.11
C SER A 336 17.08 11.40 0.12
N ASP A 337 16.84 10.81 -1.05
CA ASP A 337 15.83 11.22 -2.02
C ASP A 337 14.38 10.95 -1.54
N LYS A 338 14.20 10.31 -0.40
CA LYS A 338 12.91 9.98 0.26
C LYS A 338 12.94 10.44 1.71
N PRO A 339 12.99 11.76 1.98
CA PRO A 339 13.13 12.29 3.32
C PRO A 339 11.87 11.99 4.17
N ASP A 340 12.05 11.43 5.36
CA ASP A 340 10.98 11.35 6.35
C ASP A 340 10.88 12.66 7.12
N LEU A 341 9.95 13.53 6.73
CA LEU A 341 9.78 14.86 7.34
C LEU A 341 9.20 14.83 8.74
N ARG A 342 8.73 13.69 9.24
CA ARG A 342 8.33 13.53 10.64
C ARG A 342 9.51 13.66 11.59
N ILE A 343 10.72 13.36 11.10
CA ILE A 343 11.95 13.46 11.87
C ILE A 343 12.45 14.91 11.81
N SER A 344 12.60 15.56 12.97
CA SER A 344 13.02 16.97 13.07
C SER A 344 14.51 17.20 12.83
N LEU A 345 15.33 16.14 12.94
CA LEU A 345 16.78 16.23 12.77
C LEU A 345 17.16 16.60 11.34
N ILE A 346 18.20 17.42 11.19
CA ILE A 346 18.76 17.84 9.90
C ILE A 346 20.24 17.47 9.86
N VAL A 347 20.70 17.00 8.70
CA VAL A 347 22.10 16.74 8.41
C VAL A 347 22.82 18.07 8.18
N GLN A 348 23.98 18.24 8.77
CA GLN A 348 24.85 19.41 8.64
C GLN A 348 26.22 19.02 8.07
N ASP A 349 26.89 19.94 7.40
CA ASP A 349 28.28 19.74 6.93
C ASP A 349 29.25 20.04 8.08
N ALA A 350 30.08 19.06 8.41
CA ALA A 350 31.13 19.20 9.42
C ALA A 350 32.55 19.02 8.81
N THR A 351 32.65 18.99 7.46
CA THR A 351 33.88 18.64 6.77
C THR A 351 35.01 19.57 7.15
N GLU A 352 34.82 20.89 7.02
CA GLU A 352 35.89 21.88 7.26
C GLU A 352 36.31 21.93 8.72
N VAL A 353 35.34 21.93 9.64
CA VAL A 353 35.59 22.09 11.08
C VAL A 353 36.23 20.85 11.71
N LEU A 354 36.12 19.67 11.06
CA LEU A 354 36.72 18.42 11.51
C LEU A 354 37.88 17.91 10.65
N ALA A 355 38.26 18.65 9.62
CA ALA A 355 39.32 18.25 8.67
C ALA A 355 40.66 17.96 9.33
N GLU A 356 41.05 18.79 10.33
CA GLU A 356 42.34 18.76 10.99
C GLU A 356 42.29 18.15 12.41
N CYS A 357 41.17 17.52 12.80
CA CYS A 357 41.03 16.96 14.15
C CYS A 357 41.89 15.72 14.44
N GLY A 358 42.68 15.27 13.47
CA GLY A 358 43.59 14.12 13.63
C GLY A 358 42.90 12.75 13.68
N PHE A 359 41.59 12.69 13.41
CA PHE A 359 40.85 11.42 13.35
C PHE A 359 40.94 10.84 11.93
N GLY A 360 41.69 9.74 11.77
CA GLY A 360 42.00 9.12 10.49
C GLY A 360 40.85 8.96 9.51
N PRO A 361 39.65 8.47 9.92
CA PRO A 361 38.50 8.34 9.04
C PRO A 361 37.97 9.65 8.45
N PHE A 362 38.33 10.81 8.98
CA PHE A 362 37.91 12.12 8.46
C PHE A 362 38.95 12.73 7.46
N ALA A 363 40.17 12.23 7.50
CA ALA A 363 41.24 12.74 6.66
C ALA A 363 40.91 12.56 5.16
N GLY A 364 40.77 13.66 4.43
CA GLY A 364 40.47 13.68 2.98
C GLY A 364 39.03 13.29 2.64
N ASN A 365 38.17 13.04 3.61
CA ASN A 365 36.78 12.67 3.41
C ASN A 365 35.81 13.82 3.71
N LYS A 366 34.60 13.73 3.14
CA LYS A 366 33.48 14.57 3.58
C LYS A 366 32.94 14.03 4.90
N VAL A 367 32.59 14.93 5.81
CA VAL A 367 32.05 14.60 7.13
C VAL A 367 30.69 15.26 7.28
N LYS A 368 29.67 14.46 7.54
CA LYS A 368 28.30 14.94 7.80
C LYS A 368 27.94 14.67 9.25
N ALA A 369 27.24 15.60 9.87
CA ALA A 369 26.81 15.57 11.27
C ALA A 369 25.29 15.55 11.39
N VAL A 370 24.78 14.80 12.36
CA VAL A 370 23.38 14.84 12.82
C VAL A 370 23.42 15.22 14.30
N VAL A 371 22.87 16.39 14.61
CA VAL A 371 22.82 16.91 15.98
C VAL A 371 21.47 16.58 16.60
N ALA A 372 21.50 15.87 17.72
CA ALA A 372 20.32 15.57 18.52
C ALA A 372 20.35 16.42 19.79
N GLU A 373 19.52 17.48 19.82
CA GLU A 373 19.45 18.42 20.95
C GLU A 373 18.91 17.73 22.20
N ASN A 374 19.46 18.10 23.37
CA ASN A 374 19.02 17.62 24.68
C ASN A 374 18.87 16.10 24.79
N PHE A 375 19.86 15.38 24.30
CA PHE A 375 19.82 13.92 24.11
C PHE A 375 19.93 13.15 25.44
N LYS A 376 18.97 12.25 25.68
CA LYS A 376 18.87 11.46 26.92
C LYS A 376 19.27 9.99 26.78
N GLY A 377 19.78 9.57 25.61
CA GLY A 377 20.18 8.18 25.37
C GLY A 377 21.37 7.74 26.23
N THR A 378 21.36 6.49 26.68
CA THR A 378 22.46 5.85 27.41
C THR A 378 23.56 5.39 26.45
N ARG A 379 24.77 5.15 26.98
CA ARG A 379 25.90 4.60 26.20
C ARG A 379 25.52 3.33 25.45
N LYS A 380 24.84 2.38 26.11
CA LYS A 380 24.39 1.13 25.48
C LYS A 380 23.44 1.37 24.31
N GLN A 381 22.55 2.35 24.41
CA GLN A 381 21.64 2.70 23.32
C GLN A 381 22.37 3.35 22.15
N ILE A 382 23.41 4.17 22.43
CA ILE A 382 24.26 4.76 21.39
C ILE A 382 25.04 3.66 20.66
N ASP A 383 25.69 2.76 21.40
CA ASP A 383 26.46 1.66 20.81
C ASP A 383 25.57 0.77 19.92
N LYS A 384 24.32 0.51 20.37
CA LYS A 384 23.32 -0.18 19.55
C LYS A 384 22.97 0.61 18.30
N MET A 385 22.71 1.92 18.41
CA MET A 385 22.39 2.80 17.28
C MET A 385 23.52 2.78 16.24
N CYS A 386 24.79 2.87 16.68
CA CYS A 386 25.95 2.78 15.79
C CYS A 386 26.02 1.41 15.06
N ALA A 387 25.75 0.31 15.77
CA ALA A 387 25.70 -1.02 15.15
C ALA A 387 24.55 -1.14 14.14
N ASP A 388 23.34 -0.64 14.47
CA ASP A 388 22.19 -0.64 13.57
C ASP A 388 22.48 0.18 12.30
N VAL A 389 23.18 1.32 12.43
CA VAL A 389 23.62 2.15 11.28
C VAL A 389 24.61 1.38 10.41
N GLU A 390 25.60 0.71 11.01
CA GLU A 390 26.61 -0.08 10.28
C GLU A 390 25.97 -1.24 9.50
N VAL A 391 24.99 -1.92 10.09
CA VAL A 391 24.24 -3.00 9.42
C VAL A 391 23.47 -2.48 8.19
N VAL A 392 22.87 -1.29 8.28
CA VAL A 392 22.02 -0.74 7.21
C VAL A 392 22.84 -0.06 6.12
N SER A 393 23.88 0.70 6.51
CA SER A 393 24.66 1.53 5.57
C SER A 393 25.97 0.88 5.09
N GLY A 394 26.44 -0.17 5.77
CA GLY A 394 27.77 -0.73 5.57
C GLY A 394 28.90 0.18 6.06
N GLN A 395 28.58 1.29 6.73
CA GLN A 395 29.51 2.33 7.15
C GLN A 395 29.43 2.56 8.66
N LYS A 396 30.54 2.90 9.29
CA LYS A 396 30.59 3.22 10.71
C LYS A 396 30.03 4.62 10.99
N ALA A 397 29.24 4.72 12.07
CA ALA A 397 28.88 5.98 12.67
C ALA A 397 29.85 6.33 13.79
N TYR A 398 30.27 7.58 13.86
CA TYR A 398 31.08 8.14 14.92
C TYR A 398 30.24 9.09 15.75
N TRP A 399 30.69 9.43 16.98
CA TRP A 399 29.90 10.31 17.82
C TRP A 399 30.71 10.95 18.94
N PHE A 400 30.19 12.06 19.44
CA PHE A 400 30.57 12.68 20.70
C PHE A 400 29.37 13.39 21.34
N ARG A 401 29.50 13.84 22.57
CA ARG A 401 28.49 14.61 23.28
C ARG A 401 29.10 15.90 23.85
N LEU A 402 28.28 16.93 23.93
CA LEU A 402 28.54 18.09 24.76
C LEU A 402 27.75 17.91 26.06
N ASP A 403 28.45 17.71 27.18
CA ASP A 403 27.79 17.48 28.48
C ASP A 403 27.14 18.75 29.03
N ASP A 404 26.46 18.61 30.17
CA ASP A 404 25.78 19.76 30.85
C ASP A 404 26.75 20.84 31.33
N LYS A 405 28.05 20.56 31.41
CA LYS A 405 29.11 21.51 31.74
C LYS A 405 29.74 22.16 30.51
N GLY A 406 29.29 21.76 29.33
CA GLY A 406 29.86 22.20 28.07
C GLY A 406 31.15 21.49 27.71
N GLU A 407 31.48 20.31 28.28
CA GLU A 407 32.67 19.55 27.90
C GLU A 407 32.36 18.45 26.92
N LEU A 408 33.29 18.21 25.94
CA LEU A 408 33.17 17.14 24.98
C LEU A 408 33.49 15.79 25.62
N THR A 409 32.54 14.85 25.49
CA THR A 409 32.66 13.54 26.14
C THR A 409 32.27 12.39 25.21
N GLY A 410 32.87 11.23 25.43
CA GLY A 410 32.52 9.96 24.75
C GLY A 410 33.00 9.87 23.30
N GLY A 411 32.87 8.69 22.71
CA GLY A 411 33.21 8.41 21.32
C GLY A 411 34.57 8.93 20.86
N ILE A 412 34.56 9.83 19.89
CA ILE A 412 35.77 10.42 19.31
C ILE A 412 36.14 11.78 19.96
N SER A 413 35.55 12.15 21.11
CA SER A 413 35.74 13.45 21.73
C SER A 413 37.21 13.85 21.92
N LYS A 414 38.09 12.90 22.22
CA LYS A 414 39.54 13.12 22.38
C LYS A 414 40.24 13.71 21.14
N PHE A 415 39.69 13.52 19.95
CA PHE A 415 40.21 14.05 18.71
C PHE A 415 39.58 15.41 18.38
N VAL A 416 38.45 15.73 18.99
CA VAL A 416 37.66 16.95 18.70
C VAL A 416 37.93 18.04 19.73
N VAL A 417 38.51 17.70 20.90
CA VAL A 417 38.68 18.62 22.03
C VAL A 417 39.44 19.86 21.70
N ASP A 418 40.53 19.77 20.90
CA ASP A 418 41.34 20.91 20.50
C ASP A 418 40.62 21.83 19.50
N HIS A 419 39.55 21.38 18.87
CA HIS A 419 38.69 22.10 17.92
C HIS A 419 37.32 22.47 18.51
N LYS A 420 37.11 22.28 19.84
CA LYS A 420 35.82 22.37 20.53
C LYS A 420 35.02 23.61 20.14
N ASP A 421 35.65 24.80 20.31
CA ASP A 421 34.94 26.09 20.08
C ASP A 421 34.49 26.26 18.63
N ALA A 422 35.34 25.85 17.69
CA ALA A 422 35.00 25.87 16.26
C ALA A 422 33.85 24.91 15.94
N VAL A 423 33.87 23.67 16.49
CA VAL A 423 32.82 22.66 16.28
C VAL A 423 31.52 23.07 16.93
N VAL A 424 31.56 23.59 18.16
CA VAL A 424 30.37 24.09 18.89
C VAL A 424 29.72 25.24 18.09
N SER A 425 30.52 26.18 17.61
CA SER A 425 30.03 27.32 16.81
C SER A 425 29.47 26.89 15.45
N ALA A 426 30.17 26.01 14.71
CA ALA A 426 29.77 25.58 13.38
C ALA A 426 28.52 24.75 13.36
N LEU A 427 28.35 23.84 14.36
CA LEU A 427 27.18 22.96 14.48
C LEU A 427 26.07 23.54 15.37
N GLY A 428 26.29 24.71 16.00
CA GLY A 428 25.33 25.36 16.88
C GLY A 428 25.00 24.56 18.13
N LEU A 429 26.00 23.86 18.71
CA LEU A 429 25.79 22.93 19.82
C LEU A 429 25.50 23.66 21.14
N LYS A 430 24.65 23.03 21.93
CA LYS A 430 24.28 23.42 23.29
C LYS A 430 24.62 22.30 24.27
N ALA A 431 24.75 22.65 25.55
CA ALA A 431 24.95 21.67 26.62
C ALA A 431 23.83 20.61 26.57
N GLY A 432 24.22 19.34 26.67
CA GLY A 432 23.32 18.19 26.57
C GLY A 432 23.12 17.63 25.16
N ASP A 433 23.75 18.24 24.12
CA ASP A 433 23.60 17.77 22.75
C ASP A 433 24.47 16.55 22.44
N PHE A 434 23.96 15.72 21.56
CA PHE A 434 24.64 14.56 21.01
C PHE A 434 24.87 14.77 19.51
N VAL A 435 26.07 14.48 19.05
CA VAL A 435 26.47 14.59 17.65
C VAL A 435 26.85 13.23 17.11
N ALA A 436 26.14 12.75 16.11
CA ALA A 436 26.51 11.56 15.35
C ALA A 436 27.06 11.97 13.99
N LEU A 437 28.12 11.30 13.54
CA LEU A 437 28.92 11.67 12.39
C LEU A 437 29.06 10.52 11.41
N SER A 438 29.05 10.83 10.13
CA SER A 438 29.44 9.94 9.04
C SER A 438 30.60 10.53 8.25
N ALA A 439 31.39 9.67 7.60
CA ALA A 439 32.51 10.09 6.77
C ALA A 439 32.66 9.21 5.54
N GLY A 440 33.20 9.77 4.46
CA GLY A 440 33.43 9.10 3.19
C GLY A 440 33.45 10.08 2.02
N ASP A 441 33.30 9.59 0.79
CA ASP A 441 32.96 10.45 -0.32
C ASP A 441 31.59 11.12 -0.05
N LEU A 442 31.26 12.16 -0.82
CA LEU A 442 30.06 12.97 -0.54
C LEU A 442 28.78 12.14 -0.48
N LYS A 443 28.58 11.23 -1.45
CA LYS A 443 27.37 10.39 -1.55
C LYS A 443 27.27 9.39 -0.38
N THR A 444 28.39 8.76 -0.04
CA THR A 444 28.49 7.83 1.11
C THR A 444 28.25 8.55 2.43
N ALA A 445 28.88 9.71 2.65
CA ALA A 445 28.69 10.48 3.87
C ALA A 445 27.22 10.95 4.03
N GLN A 446 26.58 11.44 2.97
CA GLN A 446 25.20 11.87 2.96
C GLN A 446 24.25 10.69 3.25
N LYS A 447 24.37 9.57 2.50
CA LYS A 447 23.52 8.38 2.69
C LYS A 447 23.63 7.83 4.12
N THR A 448 24.85 7.73 4.66
CA THR A 448 25.09 7.25 6.02
C THR A 448 24.50 8.21 7.06
N ALA A 449 24.65 9.53 6.87
CA ALA A 449 24.00 10.53 7.74
C ALA A 449 22.47 10.41 7.71
N GLY A 450 21.89 10.10 6.55
CA GLY A 450 20.46 9.82 6.41
C GLY A 450 20.00 8.58 7.21
N VAL A 451 20.81 7.52 7.23
CA VAL A 451 20.58 6.33 8.07
C VAL A 451 20.69 6.69 9.55
N ILE A 452 21.73 7.43 9.96
CA ILE A 452 21.90 7.93 11.33
C ILE A 452 20.64 8.72 11.76
N ARG A 453 20.21 9.66 10.94
CA ARG A 453 19.03 10.49 11.17
C ARG A 453 17.77 9.65 11.42
N LYS A 454 17.51 8.67 10.55
CA LYS A 454 16.36 7.76 10.68
C LYS A 454 16.47 6.90 11.94
N THR A 455 17.64 6.36 12.24
CA THR A 455 17.87 5.50 13.40
C THR A 455 17.68 6.27 14.70
N ILE A 456 18.18 7.52 14.81
CA ILE A 456 17.95 8.37 15.97
C ILE A 456 16.45 8.67 16.09
N GLY A 457 15.78 9.11 15.02
CA GLY A 457 14.36 9.45 15.03
C GLY A 457 13.46 8.29 15.46
N ALA A 458 13.80 7.06 15.05
CA ALA A 458 13.04 5.87 15.39
C ALA A 458 13.32 5.32 16.80
N SER A 459 14.56 5.49 17.31
CA SER A 459 15.02 4.85 18.54
C SER A 459 14.91 5.73 19.78
N PHE A 460 14.83 7.05 19.62
CA PHE A 460 14.83 8.00 20.72
C PHE A 460 13.60 8.91 20.66
N GLU A 461 13.04 9.22 21.82
CA GLU A 461 11.87 10.08 21.93
C GLU A 461 12.19 11.55 21.67
N GLY A 462 11.22 12.29 21.14
CA GLY A 462 11.31 13.73 20.92
C GLY A 462 11.78 14.15 19.52
N TYR A 463 12.33 13.24 18.70
CA TYR A 463 12.89 13.58 17.38
C TYR A 463 12.00 13.23 16.20
N MET A 464 10.89 12.54 16.44
CA MET A 464 9.95 12.17 15.38
C MET A 464 8.50 12.47 15.80
N LYS A 465 7.76 13.16 14.93
CA LYS A 465 6.31 13.30 15.05
C LYS A 465 5.66 11.92 14.94
N LYS A 466 4.71 11.64 15.82
CA LYS A 466 3.96 10.38 15.82
C LYS A 466 2.58 10.61 15.17
N ASP A 467 1.98 9.52 14.73
CA ASP A 467 0.58 9.43 14.32
C ASP A 467 0.15 10.38 13.18
N CYS A 468 1.09 10.70 12.27
CA CYS A 468 0.82 11.53 11.10
C CYS A 468 1.53 11.03 9.83
N TYR A 469 1.04 11.49 8.66
CA TYR A 469 1.70 11.39 7.37
C TYR A 469 2.24 12.76 6.98
N GLU A 470 3.52 12.82 6.60
CA GLU A 470 4.15 14.04 6.08
C GLU A 470 4.50 13.82 4.61
N PHE A 471 3.82 14.56 3.74
CA PHE A 471 4.04 14.53 2.29
C PHE A 471 5.01 15.62 1.86
N CYS A 472 5.84 15.31 0.87
CA CYS A 472 6.66 16.28 0.17
C CYS A 472 6.89 15.85 -1.27
N TRP A 473 7.30 16.79 -2.09
CA TRP A 473 7.82 16.55 -3.43
C TRP A 473 9.33 16.71 -3.41
N VAL A 474 10.05 15.70 -3.85
CA VAL A 474 11.45 15.86 -4.20
C VAL A 474 11.50 16.17 -5.70
N VAL A 475 12.08 17.33 -6.03
CA VAL A 475 12.09 17.89 -7.39
C VAL A 475 13.51 18.04 -7.90
N ASP A 476 13.66 18.37 -9.19
CA ASP A 476 14.96 18.66 -9.81
C ASP A 476 15.98 17.51 -9.69
N PHE A 477 15.51 16.27 -9.93
CA PHE A 477 16.38 15.11 -9.99
C PHE A 477 17.41 15.25 -11.12
N PRO A 478 18.66 14.77 -10.93
CA PRO A 478 19.65 14.75 -11.98
C PRO A 478 19.25 13.82 -13.12
N MET A 479 19.47 14.23 -14.36
CA MET A 479 19.25 13.41 -15.53
C MET A 479 20.29 12.29 -15.66
N TYR A 480 21.51 12.58 -15.23
CA TYR A 480 22.66 11.69 -15.29
C TYR A 480 23.34 11.60 -13.93
N GLU A 481 23.83 10.42 -13.61
CA GLU A 481 24.68 10.16 -12.44
C GLU A 481 25.87 9.29 -12.85
N ILE A 482 26.91 9.27 -12.00
CA ILE A 482 27.97 8.27 -12.13
C ILE A 482 27.44 6.94 -11.56
N GLY A 483 27.41 5.91 -12.39
CA GLY A 483 26.99 4.57 -12.00
C GLY A 483 27.86 4.00 -10.87
N GLU A 484 27.25 3.43 -9.84
CA GLU A 484 27.98 2.87 -8.67
C GLU A 484 28.84 1.66 -9.05
N GLU A 485 28.43 0.88 -10.05
CA GLU A 485 29.15 -0.32 -10.50
C GLU A 485 30.05 -0.04 -11.71
N SER A 486 29.55 0.75 -12.65
CA SER A 486 30.28 1.04 -13.91
C SER A 486 31.34 2.13 -13.77
N GLY A 487 31.16 3.09 -12.85
CA GLY A 487 31.95 4.30 -12.76
C GLY A 487 31.79 5.27 -13.95
N GLU A 488 30.87 4.96 -14.87
CA GLU A 488 30.58 5.76 -16.06
C GLU A 488 29.36 6.64 -15.86
N LEU A 489 29.15 7.62 -16.75
CA LEU A 489 27.98 8.47 -16.75
C LEU A 489 26.76 7.69 -17.23
N GLU A 490 25.82 7.41 -16.34
CA GLU A 490 24.59 6.69 -16.61
C GLU A 490 23.38 7.61 -16.60
N PHE A 491 22.40 7.27 -17.43
CA PHE A 491 21.12 7.96 -17.45
C PHE A 491 20.24 7.46 -16.31
N CYS A 492 19.74 8.38 -15.47
CA CYS A 492 18.97 8.03 -14.26
C CYS A 492 17.48 8.39 -14.35
N HIS A 493 17.20 9.62 -14.78
CA HIS A 493 15.82 10.13 -14.79
C HIS A 493 15.48 10.76 -16.13
N ASN A 494 14.39 10.27 -16.75
CA ASN A 494 13.86 10.89 -17.95
C ASN A 494 13.16 12.21 -17.57
N PRO A 495 13.60 13.36 -18.08
CA PRO A 495 12.84 14.58 -17.89
C PRO A 495 11.54 14.44 -18.69
N CYS A 496 10.45 14.11 -18.02
CA CYS A 496 9.11 14.18 -18.59
C CYS A 496 8.67 15.64 -18.84
N ARG A 497 9.64 16.55 -19.01
CA ARG A 497 9.42 17.96 -19.27
C ARG A 497 9.75 18.30 -20.71
N ARG A 498 8.90 19.14 -21.29
CA ARG A 498 9.30 19.99 -22.42
C ARG A 498 10.59 20.69 -22.01
N VAL A 499 11.73 20.25 -22.57
CA VAL A 499 13.00 20.95 -22.41
C VAL A 499 12.79 22.32 -23.03
N VAL A 500 12.57 23.32 -22.19
CA VAL A 500 12.64 24.71 -22.59
C VAL A 500 14.11 24.94 -22.86
N TYR A 501 14.50 24.88 -24.13
CA TYR A 501 15.83 25.29 -24.64
C TYR A 501 16.05 26.78 -24.34
N ARG A 502 16.21 27.12 -23.06
CA ARG A 502 16.84 28.38 -22.68
C ARG A 502 18.17 27.99 -22.03
N HIS A 503 19.24 28.19 -22.79
CA HIS A 503 20.65 28.08 -22.42
C HIS A 503 21.32 26.69 -22.60
N LEU A 504 21.30 26.15 -23.79
CA LEU A 504 22.44 25.42 -24.32
C LEU A 504 23.03 26.28 -25.47
N ARG A 505 23.90 27.23 -25.15
CA ARG A 505 24.94 27.62 -26.07
C ARG A 505 26.12 26.69 -25.81
N LEU A 506 26.39 25.81 -26.77
CA LEU A 506 27.67 25.13 -26.91
C LEU A 506 28.75 26.15 -27.16
#